data_0b152cf7e6c524a9294d0fbfbde72428
#
_entry.id   0b152cf7e6c524a9294d0fbfbde72428
#
_cell.length_a   1.000
_cell.length_b   1.000
_cell.length_c   1.000
_cell.angle_alpha   90.00
_cell.angle_beta   90.00
_cell.angle_gamma   90.00
#
_symmetry.space_group_name_H-M   'P 1'
#
loop_
_entity.id
_entity.type
_entity.pdbx_description
1 polymer ?
#
loop_
_entity_poly.entity_id
_entity_poly.type
_entity_poly.pdbx_seq_one_letter_code
_entity_poly.pdbx_strand_id
1 'polypeptide(L)'
;MYREEDFLQLSGIQHFVFCRRQWALSYIEMQWQENVRTAEGRILHEKAHDPSLKEKRGDLLIVRAMPVHSREMGVSGECDVVEFHKAPEGISLAGREGTYIAIPVEYKRGIPKTDDSDILQVAAQAMCLEEMLCCKIPKGYIYYGETKHRVEVIFTDEVREKVKKAFTEMHKYYEQRYTPKVTVSYTHLRAHETRGNLV
;
A
#
# COMPACT_ATOMS: atom_id res chain seq x y z
N MET A 1 -16.05 -7.56 -11.13
CA MET A 1 -15.21 -6.40 -11.42
C MET A 1 -15.90 -5.16 -10.93
N TYR A 2 -15.21 -4.33 -10.19
CA TYR A 2 -15.71 -3.07 -9.65
C TYR A 2 -15.66 -1.96 -10.70
N ARG A 3 -16.53 -0.94 -10.56
CA ARG A 3 -16.47 0.30 -11.34
C ARG A 3 -15.51 1.26 -10.64
N GLU A 4 -14.90 2.18 -11.38
CA GLU A 4 -13.92 3.12 -10.83
C GLU A 4 -14.47 4.00 -9.70
N GLU A 5 -15.77 4.34 -9.76
CA GLU A 5 -16.47 5.09 -8.71
C GLU A 5 -16.61 4.33 -7.38
N ASP A 6 -16.46 3.00 -7.43
CA ASP A 6 -16.55 2.12 -6.26
C ASP A 6 -15.16 1.79 -5.68
N PHE A 7 -14.08 2.33 -6.26
CA PHE A 7 -12.73 1.99 -5.81
C PHE A 7 -12.42 2.53 -4.42
N LEU A 8 -11.88 1.66 -3.58
CA LEU A 8 -11.35 2.01 -2.27
C LEU A 8 -9.87 2.44 -2.39
N GLN A 9 -9.41 3.21 -1.39
CA GLN A 9 -8.00 3.59 -1.28
C GLN A 9 -7.14 2.36 -0.96
N LEU A 10 -6.15 2.04 -1.82
CA LEU A 10 -5.24 0.92 -1.65
C LEU A 10 -4.50 0.99 -0.30
N SER A 11 -4.00 2.16 0.08
CA SER A 11 -3.32 2.38 1.36
C SER A 11 -4.19 2.09 2.58
N GLY A 12 -5.52 2.09 2.41
CA GLY A 12 -6.47 1.74 3.46
C GLY A 12 -6.30 0.33 4.01
N ILE A 13 -5.72 -0.62 3.25
CA ILE A 13 -5.48 -2.00 3.70
C ILE A 13 -4.59 -2.04 4.95
N GLN A 14 -3.57 -1.19 5.03
CA GLN A 14 -2.71 -1.10 6.19
C GLN A 14 -3.49 -0.75 7.47
N HIS A 15 -4.36 0.25 7.38
CA HIS A 15 -5.23 0.65 8.51
C HIS A 15 -6.23 -0.44 8.86
N PHE A 16 -6.81 -1.09 7.85
CA PHE A 16 -7.81 -2.14 8.03
C PHE A 16 -7.25 -3.38 8.73
N VAL A 17 -6.07 -3.83 8.30
CA VAL A 17 -5.37 -4.98 8.89
C VAL A 17 -4.96 -4.69 10.32
N PHE A 18 -4.44 -3.50 10.58
CA PHE A 18 -4.08 -3.07 11.94
C PHE A 18 -5.32 -2.96 12.84
N CYS A 19 -6.37 -2.27 12.39
CA CYS A 19 -7.62 -2.15 13.13
C CYS A 19 -8.80 -1.77 12.22
N ARG A 20 -9.75 -2.69 12.06
CA ARG A 20 -10.95 -2.49 11.23
C ARG A 20 -11.76 -1.27 11.63
N ARG A 21 -11.87 -1.00 12.95
CA ARG A 21 -12.58 0.17 13.45
C ARG A 21 -11.88 1.47 13.07
N GLN A 22 -10.55 1.54 13.21
CA GLN A 22 -9.79 2.72 12.81
C GLN A 22 -9.98 3.02 11.33
N TRP A 23 -9.93 1.99 10.49
CA TRP A 23 -10.19 2.14 9.07
C TRP A 23 -11.60 2.68 8.82
N ALA A 24 -12.63 2.11 9.47
CA ALA A 24 -14.02 2.55 9.29
C ALA A 24 -14.21 4.01 9.73
N LEU A 25 -13.65 4.43 10.87
CA LEU A 25 -13.70 5.82 11.32
C LEU A 25 -13.04 6.77 10.31
N SER A 26 -11.90 6.38 9.72
CA SER A 26 -11.17 7.22 8.79
C SER A 26 -11.80 7.29 7.40
N TYR A 27 -12.31 6.16 6.87
CA TYR A 27 -12.71 6.05 5.47
C TYR A 27 -14.24 5.98 5.25
N ILE A 28 -15.02 5.59 6.25
CA ILE A 28 -16.49 5.57 6.18
C ILE A 28 -17.08 6.81 6.87
N GLU A 29 -16.63 7.08 8.10
CA GLU A 29 -17.14 8.22 8.89
C GLU A 29 -16.37 9.51 8.64
N MET A 30 -15.27 9.48 7.88
CA MET A 30 -14.41 10.61 7.53
C MET A 30 -13.86 11.35 8.76
N GLN A 31 -13.70 10.65 9.87
CA GLN A 31 -13.16 11.16 11.13
C GLN A 31 -11.64 10.97 11.19
N TRP A 32 -10.91 11.79 10.45
CA TRP A 32 -9.44 11.75 10.44
C TRP A 32 -8.87 12.99 11.12
N GLN A 33 -7.97 12.77 12.10
CA GLN A 33 -7.13 13.83 12.66
C GLN A 33 -5.65 13.52 12.38
N GLU A 34 -4.97 14.49 11.74
CA GLU A 34 -3.55 14.39 11.50
C GLU A 34 -2.78 14.53 12.83
N ASN A 35 -1.78 13.69 13.04
CA ASN A 35 -0.84 13.80 14.16
C ASN A 35 0.60 13.96 13.64
N VAL A 36 1.55 14.28 14.54
CA VAL A 36 2.94 14.52 14.17
C VAL A 36 3.55 13.36 13.37
N ARG A 37 3.25 12.09 13.73
CA ARG A 37 3.79 10.92 13.02
C ARG A 37 3.23 10.78 11.61
N THR A 38 1.95 11.11 11.39
CA THR A 38 1.35 11.10 10.06
C THR A 38 1.89 12.24 9.19
N ALA A 39 2.11 13.44 9.78
CA ALA A 39 2.73 14.56 9.09
C ALA A 39 4.17 14.26 8.66
N GLU A 40 4.96 13.65 9.52
CA GLU A 40 6.33 13.25 9.21
C GLU A 40 6.40 12.10 8.19
N GLY A 41 5.45 11.15 8.23
CA GLY A 41 5.26 10.12 7.20
C GLY A 41 5.01 10.76 5.83
N ARG A 42 4.11 11.75 5.76
CA ARG A 42 3.83 12.51 4.52
C ARG A 42 5.08 13.16 3.94
N ILE A 43 5.93 13.79 4.74
CA ILE A 43 7.19 14.40 4.28
C ILE A 43 8.13 13.36 3.65
N LEU A 44 8.18 12.14 4.19
CA LEU A 44 8.98 11.07 3.60
C LEU A 44 8.40 10.62 2.26
N HIS A 45 7.07 10.48 2.17
CA HIS A 45 6.37 10.18 0.93
C HIS A 45 6.56 11.30 -0.12
N GLU A 46 6.46 12.57 0.26
CA GLU A 46 6.72 13.69 -0.65
C GLU A 46 8.12 13.62 -1.28
N LYS A 47 9.14 13.21 -0.52
CA LYS A 47 10.50 12.98 -1.05
C LYS A 47 10.59 11.74 -1.94
N ALA A 48 9.85 10.67 -1.60
CA ALA A 48 9.80 9.46 -2.42
C ALA A 48 9.00 9.70 -3.72
N HIS A 49 8.03 10.60 -3.68
CA HIS A 49 7.10 10.92 -4.77
C HIS A 49 7.56 12.06 -5.70
N ASP A 50 8.79 12.56 -5.58
CA ASP A 50 9.27 13.62 -6.49
C ASP A 50 9.37 13.07 -7.94
N PRO A 51 8.41 13.40 -8.84
CA PRO A 51 8.37 12.85 -10.19
C PRO A 51 9.45 13.46 -11.10
N SER A 52 10.12 14.53 -10.65
CA SER A 52 11.24 15.13 -11.38
C SER A 52 12.49 14.25 -11.33
N LEU A 53 12.59 13.38 -10.33
CA LEU A 53 13.67 12.43 -10.14
C LEU A 53 13.44 11.13 -10.96
N LYS A 54 13.26 11.25 -12.27
CA LYS A 54 13.34 10.07 -13.16
C LYS A 54 14.78 9.60 -13.22
N GLU A 55 15.10 8.58 -12.44
CA GLU A 55 16.46 8.05 -12.42
C GLU A 55 16.56 6.87 -13.40
N LYS A 56 17.44 7.02 -14.38
CA LYS A 56 17.94 5.91 -15.19
C LYS A 56 19.37 5.62 -14.75
N ARG A 57 19.59 4.48 -14.13
CA ARG A 57 20.93 4.01 -13.75
C ARG A 57 21.26 2.75 -14.55
N GLY A 58 21.85 2.91 -15.72
CA GLY A 58 22.14 1.76 -16.59
C GLY A 58 20.87 1.02 -17.01
N ASP A 59 20.74 -0.23 -16.60
CA ASP A 59 19.62 -1.13 -16.90
C ASP A 59 18.45 -1.03 -15.89
N LEU A 60 18.53 -0.11 -14.94
CA LEU A 60 17.49 0.16 -13.96
C LEU A 60 16.74 1.46 -14.31
N LEU A 61 15.41 1.36 -14.39
CA LEU A 61 14.53 2.51 -14.50
C LEU A 61 13.71 2.62 -13.21
N ILE A 62 13.71 3.79 -12.58
CA ILE A 62 12.95 4.07 -11.35
C ILE A 62 11.80 5.01 -11.68
N VAL A 63 10.58 4.59 -11.34
CA VAL A 63 9.36 5.40 -11.44
C VAL A 63 8.85 5.66 -10.03
N ARG A 64 8.56 6.93 -9.73
CA ARG A 64 8.07 7.38 -8.42
C ARG A 64 6.61 7.78 -8.53
N ALA A 65 5.86 7.64 -7.42
CA ALA A 65 4.44 7.96 -7.34
C ALA A 65 3.64 7.38 -8.52
N MET A 66 3.86 6.10 -8.81
CA MET A 66 3.20 5.44 -9.93
C MET A 66 1.74 5.13 -9.58
N PRO A 67 0.75 5.75 -10.26
CA PRO A 67 -0.65 5.43 -10.04
C PRO A 67 -0.92 3.96 -10.38
N VAL A 68 -1.66 3.28 -9.51
CA VAL A 68 -2.04 1.87 -9.71
C VAL A 68 -3.51 1.66 -9.35
N HIS A 69 -4.12 0.69 -10.01
CA HIS A 69 -5.48 0.25 -9.70
C HIS A 69 -5.68 -1.23 -10.00
N SER A 70 -6.74 -1.79 -9.44
CA SER A 70 -7.22 -3.12 -9.77
C SER A 70 -8.74 -3.09 -9.82
N ARG A 71 -9.32 -3.47 -10.96
CA ARG A 71 -10.77 -3.67 -11.12
C ARG A 71 -11.25 -4.95 -10.47
N GLU A 72 -10.37 -5.96 -10.37
CA GLU A 72 -10.67 -7.21 -9.67
C GLU A 72 -10.87 -6.95 -8.18
N MET A 73 -9.95 -6.20 -7.55
CA MET A 73 -9.99 -5.89 -6.13
C MET A 73 -10.81 -4.62 -5.80
N GLY A 74 -11.16 -3.80 -6.80
CA GLY A 74 -11.90 -2.54 -6.59
C GLY A 74 -11.10 -1.50 -5.83
N VAL A 75 -9.85 -1.29 -6.20
CA VAL A 75 -8.95 -0.37 -5.48
C VAL A 75 -8.14 0.50 -6.42
N SER A 76 -7.76 1.68 -5.92
CA SER A 76 -6.79 2.56 -6.56
C SER A 76 -5.85 3.18 -5.53
N GLY A 77 -4.68 3.60 -5.99
CA GLY A 77 -3.68 4.24 -5.14
C GLY A 77 -2.40 4.52 -5.90
N GLU A 78 -1.29 4.65 -5.18
CA GLU A 78 0.03 4.90 -5.76
C GLU A 78 1.06 3.95 -5.15
N CYS A 79 2.02 3.53 -5.96
CA CYS A 79 3.26 2.92 -5.48
C CYS A 79 4.27 4.03 -5.24
N ASP A 80 4.90 4.06 -4.07
CA ASP A 80 5.94 5.06 -3.76
C ASP A 80 7.06 5.02 -4.80
N VAL A 81 7.53 3.81 -5.10
CA VAL A 81 8.55 3.55 -6.11
C VAL A 81 8.26 2.23 -6.81
N VAL A 82 8.41 2.21 -8.13
CA VAL A 82 8.49 0.97 -8.93
C VAL A 82 9.83 0.95 -9.65
N GLU A 83 10.60 -0.07 -9.37
CA GLU A 83 11.87 -0.35 -10.05
C GLU A 83 11.61 -1.29 -11.23
N PHE A 84 12.03 -0.89 -12.42
CA PHE A 84 12.00 -1.73 -13.63
C PHE A 84 13.43 -2.17 -13.95
N HIS A 85 13.71 -3.44 -13.71
CA HIS A 85 15.01 -4.06 -13.96
C HIS A 85 14.99 -4.74 -15.33
N LYS A 86 15.95 -4.40 -16.21
CA LYS A 86 16.04 -5.01 -17.54
C LYS A 86 16.31 -6.51 -17.41
N ALA A 87 15.45 -7.33 -18.01
CA ALA A 87 15.52 -8.79 -17.96
C ALA A 87 14.84 -9.41 -19.18
N PRO A 88 15.34 -10.55 -19.71
CA PRO A 88 14.78 -11.19 -20.91
C PRO A 88 13.33 -11.64 -20.77
N GLU A 89 12.94 -12.11 -19.59
CA GLU A 89 11.60 -12.61 -19.25
C GLU A 89 10.61 -11.53 -18.82
N GLY A 90 11.00 -10.27 -18.91
CA GLY A 90 10.19 -9.14 -18.47
C GLY A 90 9.12 -8.70 -19.48
N ILE A 91 8.46 -7.58 -19.17
CA ILE A 91 7.47 -6.90 -20.02
C ILE A 91 8.12 -5.81 -20.87
N SER A 92 7.56 -5.52 -22.03
CA SER A 92 7.97 -4.37 -22.84
C SER A 92 7.36 -3.09 -22.28
N LEU A 93 8.16 -2.03 -22.19
CA LEU A 93 7.71 -0.71 -21.77
C LEU A 93 7.65 0.24 -22.97
N ALA A 94 6.58 1.03 -23.08
CA ALA A 94 6.41 2.00 -24.17
C ALA A 94 7.59 2.97 -24.24
N GLY A 95 8.18 3.11 -25.45
CA GLY A 95 9.31 4.01 -25.68
C GLY A 95 10.64 3.55 -25.06
N ARG A 96 10.76 2.26 -24.69
CA ARG A 96 11.98 1.67 -24.14
C ARG A 96 12.37 0.41 -24.89
N GLU A 97 13.67 0.22 -25.11
CA GLU A 97 14.20 -1.00 -25.73
C GLU A 97 14.41 -2.09 -24.67
N GLY A 98 14.03 -3.32 -25.04
CA GLY A 98 14.14 -4.51 -24.20
C GLY A 98 12.93 -4.73 -23.31
N THR A 99 13.07 -5.68 -22.41
CA THR A 99 12.03 -6.10 -21.46
C THR A 99 12.48 -5.88 -20.02
N TYR A 100 11.52 -5.72 -19.10
CA TYR A 100 11.77 -5.29 -17.73
C TYR A 100 10.90 -6.07 -16.75
N ILE A 101 11.46 -6.39 -15.60
CA ILE A 101 10.73 -6.91 -14.44
C ILE A 101 10.37 -5.73 -13.53
N ALA A 102 9.10 -5.59 -13.21
CA ALA A 102 8.61 -4.59 -12.27
C ALA A 102 8.75 -5.07 -10.83
N ILE A 103 9.28 -4.21 -9.94
CA ILE A 103 9.46 -4.50 -8.51
C ILE A 103 8.95 -3.31 -7.71
N PRO A 104 7.82 -3.42 -6.99
CA PRO A 104 7.34 -2.36 -6.11
C PRO A 104 8.20 -2.22 -4.87
N VAL A 105 8.42 -0.97 -4.43
CA VAL A 105 9.15 -0.62 -3.22
C VAL A 105 8.32 0.39 -2.43
N GLU A 106 7.83 -0.03 -1.29
CA GLU A 106 7.09 0.81 -0.35
C GLU A 106 8.04 1.48 0.63
N TYR A 107 7.85 2.76 0.90
CA TYR A 107 8.67 3.54 1.83
C TYR A 107 7.94 3.72 3.16
N LYS A 108 8.55 3.30 4.26
CA LYS A 108 8.07 3.47 5.63
C LYS A 108 9.06 4.28 6.44
N ARG A 109 8.56 5.27 7.19
CA ARG A 109 9.41 6.10 8.05
C ARG A 109 10.00 5.31 9.21
N GLY A 110 9.20 4.47 9.86
CA GLY A 110 9.55 3.80 11.11
C GLY A 110 10.45 2.57 10.95
N ILE A 111 10.20 1.61 11.82
CA ILE A 111 10.83 0.28 11.85
C ILE A 111 9.85 -0.80 11.39
N PRO A 112 10.31 -2.00 11.02
CA PRO A 112 9.45 -3.13 10.70
C PRO A 112 8.43 -3.39 11.81
N LYS A 113 7.16 -3.58 11.42
CA LYS A 113 6.08 -3.92 12.33
C LYS A 113 6.05 -5.42 12.60
N THR A 114 5.40 -5.81 13.68
CA THR A 114 5.17 -7.21 14.05
C THR A 114 3.97 -7.82 13.36
N ASP A 115 3.11 -6.99 12.75
CA ASP A 115 1.93 -7.42 11.98
C ASP A 115 2.18 -7.37 10.47
N ASP A 116 1.29 -8.01 9.71
CA ASP A 116 1.38 -8.13 8.25
C ASP A 116 0.97 -6.84 7.50
N SER A 117 0.63 -5.73 8.18
CA SER A 117 -0.01 -4.56 7.54
C SER A 117 0.82 -3.94 6.41
N ASP A 118 2.14 -3.81 6.60
CA ASP A 118 3.04 -3.27 5.59
C ASP A 118 3.28 -4.28 4.45
N ILE A 119 3.36 -5.58 4.79
CA ILE A 119 3.49 -6.68 3.81
C ILE A 119 2.28 -6.73 2.88
N LEU A 120 1.06 -6.64 3.43
CA LEU A 120 -0.16 -6.69 2.64
C LEU A 120 -0.34 -5.44 1.77
N GLN A 121 0.17 -4.29 2.19
CA GLN A 121 0.15 -3.08 1.38
C GLN A 121 1.03 -3.22 0.13
N VAL A 122 2.30 -3.62 0.27
CA VAL A 122 3.19 -3.80 -0.90
C VAL A 122 2.74 -4.96 -1.79
N ALA A 123 2.14 -6.01 -1.22
CA ALA A 123 1.55 -7.10 -2.00
C ALA A 123 0.32 -6.63 -2.81
N ALA A 124 -0.53 -5.77 -2.24
CA ALA A 124 -1.64 -5.17 -2.95
C ALA A 124 -1.17 -4.29 -4.13
N GLN A 125 -0.12 -3.50 -3.93
CA GLN A 125 0.52 -2.74 -4.99
C GLN A 125 1.02 -3.65 -6.13
N ALA A 126 1.69 -4.75 -5.78
CA ALA A 126 2.15 -5.74 -6.76
C ALA A 126 0.99 -6.35 -7.56
N MET A 127 -0.11 -6.71 -6.89
CA MET A 127 -1.29 -7.28 -7.55
C MET A 127 -1.97 -6.27 -8.50
N CYS A 128 -2.01 -4.98 -8.15
CA CYS A 128 -2.45 -3.93 -9.07
C CYS A 128 -1.54 -3.82 -10.29
N LEU A 129 -0.22 -3.80 -10.08
CA LEU A 129 0.75 -3.77 -11.18
C LEU A 129 0.65 -5.00 -12.08
N GLU A 130 0.43 -6.19 -11.52
CA GLU A 130 0.23 -7.44 -12.28
C GLU A 130 -0.98 -7.35 -13.21
N GLU A 131 -2.10 -6.81 -12.71
CA GLU A 131 -3.31 -6.60 -13.51
C GLU A 131 -3.08 -5.57 -14.63
N MET A 132 -2.47 -4.42 -14.29
CA MET A 132 -2.23 -3.34 -15.26
C MET A 132 -1.19 -3.69 -16.33
N LEU A 133 -0.16 -4.45 -15.96
CA LEU A 133 0.99 -4.75 -16.81
C LEU A 133 0.92 -6.16 -17.42
N CYS A 134 -0.11 -6.94 -17.11
CA CYS A 134 -0.29 -8.33 -17.55
C CYS A 134 0.95 -9.19 -17.30
N CYS A 135 1.54 -9.12 -16.11
CA CYS A 135 2.77 -9.81 -15.73
C CYS A 135 2.63 -10.53 -14.39
N LYS A 136 3.70 -11.19 -13.94
CA LYS A 136 3.82 -11.74 -12.58
C LYS A 136 4.93 -11.03 -11.83
N ILE A 137 4.63 -10.66 -10.58
CA ILE A 137 5.55 -9.99 -9.67
C ILE A 137 5.68 -10.84 -8.41
N PRO A 138 6.73 -11.68 -8.30
CA PRO A 138 6.84 -12.64 -7.19
C PRO A 138 7.28 -12.01 -5.89
N LYS A 139 7.88 -10.80 -5.94
CA LYS A 139 8.43 -10.12 -4.77
C LYS A 139 8.40 -8.60 -4.91
N GLY A 140 8.55 -7.93 -3.79
CA GLY A 140 8.76 -6.49 -3.67
C GLY A 140 9.60 -6.17 -2.45
N TYR A 141 9.68 -4.90 -2.10
CA TYR A 141 10.48 -4.46 -0.97
C TYR A 141 9.75 -3.43 -0.12
N ILE A 142 10.10 -3.39 1.17
CA ILE A 142 9.74 -2.31 2.07
C ILE A 142 11.04 -1.65 2.55
N TYR A 143 11.16 -0.34 2.36
CA TYR A 143 12.28 0.46 2.86
C TYR A 143 11.87 1.17 4.15
N TYR A 144 12.58 0.89 5.24
CA TYR A 144 12.36 1.51 6.53
C TYR A 144 13.37 2.63 6.78
N GLY A 145 12.89 3.87 6.88
CA GLY A 145 13.72 5.08 6.95
C GLY A 145 14.54 5.20 8.23
N GLU A 146 14.02 4.75 9.37
CA GLU A 146 14.75 4.81 10.66
C GLU A 146 15.96 3.88 10.68
N THR A 147 15.79 2.66 10.16
CA THR A 147 16.87 1.66 10.11
C THR A 147 17.70 1.77 8.84
N LYS A 148 17.22 2.54 7.82
CA LYS A 148 17.80 2.62 6.48
C LYS A 148 17.97 1.23 5.85
N HIS A 149 17.05 0.33 6.16
CA HIS A 149 17.09 -1.06 5.74
C HIS A 149 15.94 -1.39 4.79
N ARG A 150 16.25 -2.23 3.78
CA ARG A 150 15.30 -2.72 2.79
C ARG A 150 14.99 -4.18 3.07
N VAL A 151 13.74 -4.50 3.30
CA VAL A 151 13.25 -5.85 3.59
C VAL A 151 12.60 -6.42 2.35
N GLU A 152 13.02 -7.60 1.92
CA GLU A 152 12.38 -8.32 0.82
C GLU A 152 11.07 -8.97 1.30
N VAL A 153 10.04 -8.87 0.48
CA VAL A 153 8.73 -9.48 0.69
C VAL A 153 8.41 -10.40 -0.48
N ILE A 154 8.23 -11.68 -0.20
CA ILE A 154 7.80 -12.67 -1.19
C ILE A 154 6.28 -12.74 -1.20
N PHE A 155 5.67 -12.60 -2.37
CA PHE A 155 4.22 -12.61 -2.55
C PHE A 155 3.71 -14.03 -2.79
N THR A 156 3.64 -14.82 -1.71
CA THR A 156 3.07 -16.17 -1.71
C THR A 156 1.58 -16.14 -1.98
N ASP A 157 1.00 -17.28 -2.36
CA ASP A 157 -0.44 -17.41 -2.55
C ASP A 157 -1.21 -17.08 -1.27
N GLU A 158 -0.66 -17.43 -0.08
CA GLU A 158 -1.25 -17.07 1.21
C GLU A 158 -1.33 -15.54 1.41
N VAL A 159 -0.25 -14.81 1.09
CA VAL A 159 -0.22 -13.35 1.18
C VAL A 159 -1.25 -12.73 0.23
N ARG A 160 -1.32 -13.23 -1.01
CA ARG A 160 -2.29 -12.77 -2.02
C ARG A 160 -3.73 -12.99 -1.58
N GLU A 161 -4.03 -14.16 -1.02
CA GLU A 161 -5.36 -14.48 -0.50
C GLU A 161 -5.74 -13.60 0.71
N LYS A 162 -4.78 -13.27 1.59
CA LYS A 162 -5.00 -12.30 2.67
C LYS A 162 -5.37 -10.92 2.12
N VAL A 163 -4.69 -10.45 1.07
CA VAL A 163 -5.01 -9.17 0.40
C VAL A 163 -6.43 -9.20 -0.17
N LYS A 164 -6.80 -10.23 -0.93
CA LYS A 164 -8.14 -10.36 -1.51
C LYS A 164 -9.24 -10.38 -0.46
N LYS A 165 -9.04 -11.16 0.61
CA LYS A 165 -9.98 -11.21 1.75
C LYS A 165 -10.13 -9.86 2.43
N ALA A 166 -9.03 -9.14 2.65
CA ALA A 166 -9.07 -7.82 3.27
C ALA A 166 -9.92 -6.84 2.43
N PHE A 167 -9.66 -6.72 1.13
CA PHE A 167 -10.46 -5.83 0.28
C PHE A 167 -11.91 -6.26 0.14
N THR A 168 -12.20 -7.56 0.06
CA THR A 168 -13.58 -8.05 0.06
C THR A 168 -14.33 -7.62 1.34
N GLU A 169 -13.67 -7.73 2.50
CA GLU A 169 -14.25 -7.29 3.78
C GLU A 169 -14.37 -5.77 3.86
N MET A 170 -13.39 -5.00 3.35
CA MET A 170 -13.43 -3.55 3.29
C MET A 170 -14.60 -3.05 2.44
N HIS A 171 -14.81 -3.61 1.24
CA HIS A 171 -15.96 -3.28 0.39
C HIS A 171 -17.28 -3.54 1.11
N LYS A 172 -17.42 -4.70 1.74
CA LYS A 172 -18.60 -5.04 2.52
C LYS A 172 -18.87 -4.01 3.62
N TYR A 173 -17.84 -3.59 4.36
CA TYR A 173 -18.00 -2.57 5.40
C TYR A 173 -18.39 -1.21 4.81
N TYR A 174 -17.75 -0.84 3.70
CA TYR A 174 -18.03 0.43 3.03
C TYR A 174 -19.46 0.50 2.47
N GLU A 175 -19.92 -0.55 1.79
CA GLU A 175 -21.29 -0.65 1.25
C GLU A 175 -22.35 -0.62 2.36
N GLN A 176 -22.10 -1.32 3.49
CA GLN A 176 -23.01 -1.38 4.63
C GLN A 176 -22.89 -0.16 5.55
N ARG A 177 -21.98 0.78 5.29
CA ARG A 177 -21.63 1.87 6.21
C ARG A 177 -21.38 1.37 7.64
N TYR A 178 -20.71 0.21 7.75
CA TYR A 178 -20.55 -0.47 9.02
C TYR A 178 -19.25 -0.07 9.73
N THR A 179 -19.38 0.44 10.94
CA THR A 179 -18.25 0.69 11.85
C THR A 179 -18.27 -0.31 12.99
N PRO A 180 -17.25 -1.19 13.10
CA PRO A 180 -17.18 -2.15 14.20
C PRO A 180 -17.20 -1.48 15.57
N LYS A 181 -17.86 -2.13 16.54
CA LYS A 181 -17.84 -1.67 17.95
C LYS A 181 -16.41 -1.78 18.53
N VAL A 182 -16.14 -0.98 19.56
CA VAL A 182 -14.86 -1.08 20.29
C VAL A 182 -14.76 -2.47 20.91
N THR A 183 -13.75 -3.22 20.53
CA THR A 183 -13.36 -4.42 21.27
C THR A 183 -12.66 -3.96 22.55
N VAL A 184 -13.15 -4.40 23.72
CA VAL A 184 -12.64 -3.99 25.04
C VAL A 184 -11.27 -4.66 25.31
N SER A 185 -10.28 -4.33 24.50
CA SER A 185 -8.88 -4.64 24.75
C SER A 185 -8.15 -3.31 25.01
N TYR A 186 -7.74 -3.11 26.24
CA TYR A 186 -7.03 -1.90 26.68
C TYR A 186 -5.76 -1.59 25.86
N THR A 187 -5.18 -2.58 25.21
CA THR A 187 -4.03 -2.41 24.29
C THR A 187 -4.40 -1.69 23.00
N HIS A 188 -5.66 -1.83 22.52
CA HIS A 188 -6.16 -1.15 21.33
C HIS A 188 -6.53 0.32 21.61
N LEU A 189 -7.03 0.62 22.81
CA LEU A 189 -7.40 1.99 23.19
C LEU A 189 -6.21 2.96 23.18
N ARG A 190 -5.03 2.52 23.59
CA ARG A 190 -3.81 3.35 23.58
C ARG A 190 -3.30 3.70 22.18
N ALA A 191 -3.66 2.93 21.17
CA ALA A 191 -3.24 3.17 19.79
C ALA A 191 -4.17 4.15 19.03
N HIS A 192 -5.42 4.32 19.48
CA HIS A 192 -6.49 5.02 18.76
C HIS A 192 -7.01 6.28 19.42
N GLU A 193 -6.82 6.40 20.73
CA GLU A 193 -7.25 7.57 21.49
C GLU A 193 -6.03 8.45 21.77
N THR A 194 -5.80 9.42 20.91
CA THR A 194 -5.04 10.60 21.31
C THR A 194 -5.81 11.26 22.46
N ARG A 195 -5.11 11.71 23.48
CA ARG A 195 -5.61 12.29 24.75
C ARG A 195 -6.68 13.40 24.65
N GLY A 196 -7.26 13.64 23.49
CA GLY A 196 -8.24 14.67 23.21
C GLY A 196 -9.71 14.22 23.20
N ASN A 197 -9.99 12.91 23.22
CA ASN A 197 -11.37 12.38 23.12
C ASN A 197 -11.89 11.75 24.42
N LEU A 198 -11.30 12.07 25.57
CA LEU A 198 -11.84 11.78 26.89
C LEU A 198 -12.42 13.06 27.49
N VAL A 199 -13.62 13.42 27.02
CA VAL A 199 -14.60 14.26 27.76
C VAL A 199 -15.97 13.63 27.55
#